data_f428887f403b3430df0ab129027296cb
#
_entry.id   f428887f403b3430df0ab129027296cb
#
_cell.length_a   1.000
_cell.length_b   1.000
_cell.length_c   1.000
_cell.angle_alpha   90.00
_cell.angle_beta   90.00
_cell.angle_gamma   90.00
#
_symmetry.space_group_name_H-M   'P 1'
#
loop_
_entity.id
_entity.type
_entity.pdbx_description
1 polymer ?
#
loop_
_entity_poly.entity_id
_entity_poly.type
_entity_poly.pdbx_seq_one_letter_code
_entity_poly.pdbx_strand_id
1 'polypeptide(L)'
;MNEGLGELKCRRHFFIKNEHPELSGLKVLSYNYFVKPDEVGVKKRIGFHSFKGYLDEKGRKVRPAEHEEIIAILQACTNSRDQLLLLMIAETGFRIGEILGVDYSRDIDYENHMVGVYFRDDNENDARAKNAEYRKAKISNETFEFLQYYLSEYRELLQYQSYLFINISGRTAGQPLRVDSVYDMLKRMEKKTEIKITPHMLRRYFANMRRKAGWRLELIQKALGHKHLETTIKYLDIVDDELIAASQEFYEKHAAIYRAEELL
;
A
#
# COMPACT_ATOMS: atom_id res chain seq x y z
N MET A 1 -16.99 -10.62 53.88
CA MET A 1 -17.50 -10.76 52.51
C MET A 1 -16.33 -10.51 51.59
N ASN A 2 -15.67 -11.60 51.15
CA ASN A 2 -14.56 -11.53 50.21
C ASN A 2 -15.16 -11.59 48.80
N GLU A 3 -15.27 -10.43 48.14
CA GLU A 3 -15.53 -10.40 46.72
C GLU A 3 -14.28 -10.89 45.98
N GLY A 4 -14.43 -12.03 45.32
CA GLY A 4 -13.35 -12.69 44.63
C GLY A 4 -12.74 -11.83 43.53
N LEU A 5 -11.52 -11.38 43.77
CA LEU A 5 -10.63 -10.87 42.73
C LEU A 5 -10.39 -11.98 41.72
N GLY A 6 -11.00 -11.84 40.54
CA GLY A 6 -10.76 -12.74 39.45
C GLY A 6 -9.27 -12.79 39.12
N GLU A 7 -8.71 -13.99 39.00
CA GLU A 7 -7.31 -14.19 38.65
C GLU A 7 -6.92 -13.45 37.35
N LEU A 8 -5.99 -12.51 37.48
CA LEU A 8 -5.37 -11.82 36.37
C LEU A 8 -4.35 -12.77 35.70
N LYS A 9 -4.71 -13.37 34.58
CA LYS A 9 -3.75 -14.17 33.79
C LYS A 9 -3.12 -13.32 32.70
N CYS A 10 -1.86 -12.98 32.91
CA CYS A 10 -1.05 -12.23 31.96
C CYS A 10 -0.26 -13.18 31.03
N ARG A 11 -0.46 -13.07 29.73
CA ARG A 11 0.29 -13.82 28.73
C ARG A 11 1.34 -12.95 28.05
N ARG A 12 2.48 -12.76 28.63
CA ARG A 12 3.67 -11.99 28.22
C ARG A 12 3.70 -10.58 28.79
N HIS A 13 4.48 -10.44 29.83
CA HIS A 13 5.01 -9.16 30.27
C HIS A 13 6.34 -8.94 29.53
N PHE A 14 6.39 -7.87 28.76
CA PHE A 14 7.67 -7.25 28.41
C PHE A 14 7.86 -6.10 29.40
N PHE A 15 8.62 -6.33 30.46
CA PHE A 15 9.09 -5.25 31.32
C PHE A 15 10.34 -4.67 30.66
N ILE A 16 10.24 -3.45 30.16
CA ILE A 16 11.42 -2.60 29.96
C ILE A 16 11.61 -1.90 31.28
N LYS A 17 12.63 -2.34 32.05
CA LYS A 17 13.02 -1.62 33.26
C LYS A 17 13.42 -0.20 32.87
N ASN A 18 12.96 0.79 33.67
CA ASN A 18 13.25 2.22 33.52
C ASN A 18 14.74 2.56 33.80
N GLU A 19 15.66 1.75 33.36
CA GLU A 19 17.11 1.99 33.57
C GLU A 19 17.73 2.83 32.45
N HIS A 20 16.99 3.10 31.35
CA HIS A 20 17.42 3.97 30.27
C HIS A 20 16.44 5.12 30.09
N PRO A 21 16.83 6.37 30.41
CA PRO A 21 15.98 7.55 30.22
C PRO A 21 15.54 7.76 28.77
N GLU A 22 16.31 7.27 27.81
CA GLU A 22 16.00 7.29 26.38
C GLU A 22 14.80 6.42 25.97
N LEU A 23 14.38 5.46 26.83
CA LEU A 23 13.28 4.54 26.58
C LEU A 23 11.99 4.89 27.36
N SER A 24 11.99 6.03 28.05
CA SER A 24 10.84 6.49 28.85
C SER A 24 9.55 6.75 28.03
N GLY A 25 9.64 6.79 26.72
CA GLY A 25 8.51 6.88 25.80
C GLY A 25 8.03 5.57 25.19
N LEU A 26 8.69 4.44 25.44
CA LEU A 26 8.29 3.14 24.91
C LEU A 26 7.11 2.59 25.73
N LYS A 27 5.97 2.50 25.08
CA LYS A 27 4.74 1.95 25.64
C LYS A 27 4.61 0.49 25.29
N VAL A 28 4.55 -0.35 26.33
CA VAL A 28 4.38 -1.80 26.19
C VAL A 28 2.91 -2.10 25.87
N LEU A 29 2.66 -2.71 24.73
CA LEU A 29 1.36 -3.29 24.41
C LEU A 29 1.19 -4.57 25.23
N SER A 30 0.54 -4.48 26.38
CA SER A 30 0.11 -5.67 27.12
C SER A 30 -1.36 -5.95 26.81
N TYR A 31 -1.63 -7.17 26.37
CA TYR A 31 -3.00 -7.68 26.31
C TYR A 31 -3.34 -8.27 27.67
N ASN A 32 -4.15 -7.56 28.44
CA ASN A 32 -4.74 -8.08 29.65
C ASN A 32 -6.15 -8.58 29.36
N TYR A 33 -6.53 -9.71 29.93
CA TYR A 33 -7.89 -10.18 29.87
C TYR A 33 -8.36 -10.58 31.28
N PHE A 34 -9.58 -10.21 31.60
CA PHE A 34 -10.28 -10.72 32.78
C PHE A 34 -11.09 -11.94 32.40
N VAL A 35 -11.04 -12.94 33.26
CA VAL A 35 -12.00 -14.05 33.24
C VAL A 35 -13.05 -13.73 34.29
N LYS A 36 -14.20 -13.22 33.85
CA LYS A 36 -15.34 -12.99 34.74
C LYS A 36 -16.37 -14.11 34.51
N PRO A 37 -16.81 -14.86 35.53
CA PRO A 37 -17.97 -15.72 35.37
C PRO A 37 -19.20 -14.84 35.16
N ASP A 38 -20.05 -15.23 34.21
CA ASP A 38 -21.37 -14.62 34.06
C ASP A 38 -22.32 -15.15 35.12
N GLU A 39 -23.55 -14.67 35.14
CA GLU A 39 -24.59 -15.08 36.11
C GLU A 39 -24.91 -16.58 36.04
N VAL A 40 -24.50 -17.27 35.00
CA VAL A 40 -24.68 -18.71 34.76
C VAL A 40 -23.39 -19.51 35.02
N GLY A 41 -22.30 -18.84 35.46
CA GLY A 41 -21.03 -19.48 35.79
C GLY A 41 -20.11 -19.73 34.57
N VAL A 42 -20.47 -19.28 33.35
CA VAL A 42 -19.64 -19.42 32.17
C VAL A 42 -18.51 -18.37 32.19
N LYS A 43 -17.25 -18.84 32.13
CA LYS A 43 -16.08 -17.96 32.13
C LYS A 43 -15.95 -17.19 30.80
N LYS A 44 -16.32 -15.94 30.80
CA LYS A 44 -16.19 -15.06 29.63
C LYS A 44 -14.84 -14.33 29.65
N ARG A 45 -14.07 -14.43 28.55
CA ARG A 45 -12.84 -13.67 28.40
C ARG A 45 -13.18 -12.27 27.87
N ILE A 46 -12.94 -11.26 28.70
CA ILE A 46 -13.07 -9.85 28.28
C ILE A 46 -11.66 -9.32 28.07
N GLY A 47 -11.29 -9.13 26.82
CA GLY A 47 -10.02 -8.48 26.46
C GLY A 47 -10.15 -6.96 26.59
N PHE A 48 -9.20 -6.31 27.24
CA PHE A 48 -9.11 -4.87 27.23
C PHE A 48 -7.67 -4.43 26.96
N HIS A 49 -7.55 -3.31 26.28
CA HIS A 49 -6.25 -2.68 26.03
C HIS A 49 -5.90 -1.82 27.24
N SER A 50 -4.96 -2.27 28.06
CA SER A 50 -4.52 -1.54 29.25
C SER A 50 -3.64 -0.32 28.95
N PHE A 51 -3.19 -0.17 27.70
CA PHE A 51 -2.40 0.97 27.27
C PHE A 51 -2.65 1.34 25.82
N LYS A 52 -3.30 2.46 25.57
CA LYS A 52 -3.12 3.23 24.33
C LYS A 52 -1.94 4.17 24.54
N GLY A 53 -0.77 3.67 24.32
CA GLY A 53 0.40 4.49 24.24
C GLY A 53 0.43 5.19 22.89
N TYR A 54 0.25 6.49 22.89
CA TYR A 54 0.70 7.32 21.79
C TYR A 54 2.22 7.41 21.90
N LEU A 55 2.92 6.48 21.24
CA LEU A 55 4.13 6.91 20.59
C LEU A 55 3.61 7.76 19.43
N ASP A 56 3.90 9.04 19.42
CA ASP A 56 4.08 9.72 18.17
C ASP A 56 5.24 8.97 17.47
N GLU A 57 4.90 7.87 16.83
CA GLU A 57 5.71 7.42 15.73
C GLU A 57 5.68 8.62 14.78
N LYS A 58 6.75 9.40 14.78
CA LYS A 58 7.14 10.13 13.59
C LYS A 58 7.25 9.07 12.52
N GLY A 59 6.08 8.73 11.94
CA GLY A 59 5.96 7.70 10.94
C GLY A 59 7.01 8.08 9.91
N ARG A 60 8.02 7.23 9.70
CA ARG A 60 9.05 7.48 8.70
C ARG A 60 8.28 7.76 7.43
N LYS A 61 8.25 9.03 6.98
CA LYS A 61 7.60 9.38 5.73
C LYS A 61 8.29 8.55 4.67
N VAL A 62 7.59 7.55 4.16
CA VAL A 62 8.10 6.73 3.05
C VAL A 62 8.16 7.67 1.86
N ARG A 63 9.34 7.95 1.30
CA ARG A 63 9.45 8.78 0.11
C ARG A 63 8.79 8.07 -1.10
N PRO A 64 8.33 8.80 -2.12
CA PRO A 64 8.01 8.19 -3.41
C PRO A 64 9.27 7.59 -4.05
N ALA A 65 9.09 6.66 -4.98
CA ALA A 65 10.16 6.27 -5.88
C ALA A 65 10.40 7.38 -6.89
N GLU A 66 11.65 7.56 -7.31
CA GLU A 66 11.98 8.44 -8.43
C GLU A 66 11.80 7.70 -9.76
N HIS A 67 11.57 8.44 -10.84
CA HIS A 67 11.31 7.84 -12.15
C HIS A 67 12.50 7.01 -12.65
N GLU A 68 13.71 7.55 -12.49
CA GLU A 68 14.97 6.93 -12.86
C GLU A 68 15.24 5.65 -12.06
N GLU A 69 14.87 5.63 -10.78
CA GLU A 69 14.98 4.44 -9.93
C GLU A 69 14.07 3.31 -10.44
N ILE A 70 12.85 3.65 -10.87
CA ILE A 70 11.91 2.68 -11.43
C ILE A 70 12.48 2.07 -12.70
N ILE A 71 12.98 2.91 -13.62
CA ILE A 71 13.61 2.45 -14.86
C ILE A 71 14.80 1.52 -14.57
N ALA A 72 15.69 1.93 -13.67
CA ALA A 72 16.86 1.13 -13.29
C ALA A 72 16.48 -0.23 -12.72
N ILE A 73 15.46 -0.29 -11.86
CA ILE A 73 14.95 -1.55 -11.30
C ILE A 73 14.30 -2.42 -12.38
N LEU A 74 13.50 -1.85 -13.27
CA LEU A 74 12.90 -2.59 -14.39
C LEU A 74 13.96 -3.21 -15.29
N GLN A 75 15.05 -2.48 -15.59
CA GLN A 75 16.19 -2.99 -16.36
C GLN A 75 16.98 -4.08 -15.61
N ALA A 76 17.02 -4.02 -14.27
CA ALA A 76 17.69 -5.01 -13.44
C ALA A 76 16.87 -6.30 -13.27
N CYS A 77 15.58 -6.29 -13.56
CA CYS A 77 14.71 -7.47 -13.56
C CYS A 77 15.19 -8.48 -14.60
N THR A 78 15.14 -9.76 -14.25
CA THR A 78 15.59 -10.86 -15.11
C THR A 78 14.46 -11.63 -15.78
N ASN A 79 13.20 -11.23 -15.51
CA ASN A 79 12.01 -11.90 -16.04
C ASN A 79 10.84 -10.91 -16.19
N SER A 80 9.96 -11.20 -17.12
CA SER A 80 8.81 -10.35 -17.46
C SER A 80 7.77 -10.26 -16.34
N ARG A 81 7.62 -11.29 -15.50
CA ARG A 81 6.70 -11.25 -14.35
C ARG A 81 7.04 -10.12 -13.39
N ASP A 82 8.31 -10.01 -12.99
CA ASP A 82 8.76 -8.99 -12.04
C ASP A 82 8.65 -7.59 -12.64
N GLN A 83 9.00 -7.45 -13.93
CA GLN A 83 8.83 -6.20 -14.67
C GLN A 83 7.37 -5.77 -14.73
N LEU A 84 6.47 -6.67 -15.15
CA LEU A 84 5.04 -6.38 -15.23
C LEU A 84 4.45 -6.01 -13.88
N LEU A 85 4.80 -6.73 -12.82
CA LEU A 85 4.31 -6.44 -11.46
C LEU A 85 4.66 -5.01 -11.04
N LEU A 86 5.89 -4.60 -11.23
CA LEU A 86 6.36 -3.26 -10.86
C LEU A 86 5.71 -2.16 -11.72
N LEU A 87 5.60 -2.38 -13.04
CA LEU A 87 4.88 -1.49 -13.96
C LEU A 87 3.43 -1.31 -13.53
N MET A 88 2.72 -2.40 -13.28
CA MET A 88 1.32 -2.32 -12.90
C MET A 88 1.12 -1.60 -11.57
N ILE A 89 1.98 -1.79 -10.57
CA ILE A 89 1.89 -1.03 -9.31
C ILE A 89 2.15 0.46 -9.57
N ALA A 90 3.15 0.80 -10.39
CA ALA A 90 3.50 2.19 -10.69
C ALA A 90 2.41 2.91 -11.50
N GLU A 91 1.70 2.22 -12.39
CA GLU A 91 0.67 2.81 -13.25
C GLU A 91 -0.72 2.85 -12.61
N THR A 92 -1.06 1.88 -11.76
CA THR A 92 -2.39 1.78 -11.14
C THR A 92 -2.44 2.33 -9.73
N GLY A 93 -1.31 2.37 -9.06
CA GLY A 93 -1.24 2.71 -7.63
C GLY A 93 -1.91 1.68 -6.71
N PHE A 94 -2.19 0.47 -7.17
CA PHE A 94 -2.78 -0.58 -6.36
C PHE A 94 -1.85 -1.04 -5.23
N ARG A 95 -2.43 -1.53 -4.13
CA ARG A 95 -1.64 -2.16 -3.07
C ARG A 95 -1.12 -3.50 -3.54
N ILE A 96 0.02 -3.92 -2.99
CA ILE A 96 0.60 -5.23 -3.34
C ILE A 96 -0.39 -6.39 -3.14
N GLY A 97 -1.16 -6.40 -2.07
CA GLY A 97 -2.17 -7.42 -1.85
C GLY A 97 -3.37 -7.33 -2.80
N GLU A 98 -3.65 -6.16 -3.38
CA GLU A 98 -4.70 -5.99 -4.38
C GLU A 98 -4.24 -6.52 -5.74
N ILE A 99 -3.03 -6.16 -6.15
CA ILE A 99 -2.48 -6.57 -7.46
C ILE A 99 -2.20 -8.09 -7.52
N LEU A 100 -1.72 -8.68 -6.42
CA LEU A 100 -1.49 -10.13 -6.36
C LEU A 100 -2.78 -10.96 -6.30
N GLY A 101 -3.91 -10.33 -5.98
CA GLY A 101 -5.22 -10.97 -6.03
C GLY A 101 -5.93 -10.84 -7.38
N VAL A 102 -5.32 -10.21 -8.38
CA VAL A 102 -5.92 -10.05 -9.72
C VAL A 102 -6.03 -11.39 -10.43
N ASP A 103 -7.23 -11.67 -10.91
CA ASP A 103 -7.55 -12.81 -11.77
C ASP A 103 -7.51 -12.35 -13.23
N TYR A 104 -6.59 -12.92 -14.02
CA TYR A 104 -6.39 -12.45 -15.40
C TYR A 104 -7.57 -12.74 -16.33
N SER A 105 -8.45 -13.67 -15.97
CA SER A 105 -9.62 -14.02 -16.79
C SER A 105 -10.86 -13.14 -16.51
N ARG A 106 -10.95 -12.56 -15.32
CA ARG A 106 -12.15 -11.82 -14.86
C ARG A 106 -11.89 -10.35 -14.55
N ASP A 107 -10.69 -10.03 -14.09
CA ASP A 107 -10.41 -8.70 -13.57
C ASP A 107 -9.72 -7.80 -14.59
N ILE A 108 -9.35 -8.34 -15.76
CA ILE A 108 -8.75 -7.59 -16.87
C ILE A 108 -9.80 -7.37 -17.95
N ASP A 109 -10.05 -6.10 -18.23
CA ASP A 109 -10.83 -5.66 -19.38
C ASP A 109 -9.87 -5.47 -20.56
N TYR A 110 -9.79 -6.49 -21.40
CA TYR A 110 -8.86 -6.55 -22.54
C TYR A 110 -9.21 -5.55 -23.65
N GLU A 111 -10.46 -5.14 -23.74
CA GLU A 111 -10.92 -4.18 -24.75
C GLU A 111 -10.54 -2.75 -24.37
N ASN A 112 -10.69 -2.40 -23.10
CA ASN A 112 -10.47 -1.04 -22.60
C ASN A 112 -9.11 -0.86 -21.89
N HIS A 113 -8.27 -1.89 -21.83
CA HIS A 113 -6.97 -1.93 -21.14
C HIS A 113 -7.10 -1.52 -19.66
N MET A 114 -8.07 -2.11 -18.97
CA MET A 114 -8.32 -1.80 -17.56
C MET A 114 -8.10 -3.02 -16.68
N VAL A 115 -7.62 -2.76 -15.46
CA VAL A 115 -7.45 -3.75 -14.42
C VAL A 115 -8.36 -3.42 -13.25
N GLY A 116 -9.19 -4.38 -12.86
CA GLY A 116 -10.08 -4.29 -11.72
C GLY A 116 -9.48 -4.88 -10.46
N VAL A 117 -9.76 -4.28 -9.32
CA VAL A 117 -9.48 -4.87 -8.00
C VAL A 117 -10.69 -4.74 -7.11
N TYR A 118 -10.91 -5.73 -6.27
CA TYR A 118 -11.98 -5.73 -5.30
C TYR A 118 -11.57 -6.51 -4.05
N PHE A 119 -12.39 -6.40 -3.00
CA PHE A 119 -12.14 -7.13 -1.78
C PHE A 119 -12.25 -8.65 -2.01
N ARG A 120 -11.18 -9.35 -1.65
CA ARG A 120 -11.15 -10.80 -1.52
C ARG A 120 -10.39 -11.12 -0.24
N ASP A 121 -10.92 -11.99 0.58
CA ASP A 121 -10.33 -12.46 1.84
C ASP A 121 -9.94 -13.94 1.82
N ASP A 122 -10.30 -14.64 0.74
CA ASP A 122 -10.10 -16.07 0.50
C ASP A 122 -8.98 -16.39 -0.51
N ASN A 123 -8.07 -15.45 -0.76
CA ASN A 123 -6.97 -15.66 -1.70
C ASN A 123 -5.97 -16.71 -1.19
N GLU A 124 -5.67 -17.72 -2.00
CA GLU A 124 -4.72 -18.80 -1.70
C GLU A 124 -3.29 -18.30 -1.39
N ASN A 125 -2.93 -17.13 -1.90
CA ASN A 125 -1.62 -16.52 -1.70
C ASN A 125 -1.53 -15.58 -0.49
N ASP A 126 -2.51 -15.60 0.41
CA ASP A 126 -2.64 -14.69 1.56
C ASP A 126 -2.67 -13.19 1.18
N ALA A 127 -2.89 -12.88 -0.09
CA ALA A 127 -3.00 -11.51 -0.57
C ALA A 127 -4.31 -10.89 -0.05
N ARG A 128 -4.19 -9.96 0.90
CA ARG A 128 -5.34 -9.31 1.52
C ARG A 128 -5.53 -7.91 0.98
N ALA A 129 -6.69 -7.67 0.41
CA ALA A 129 -7.14 -6.33 0.05
C ALA A 129 -7.90 -5.71 1.23
N LYS A 130 -7.18 -5.06 2.15
CA LYS A 130 -7.83 -4.37 3.29
C LYS A 130 -8.75 -3.27 2.77
N ASN A 131 -10.06 -3.40 3.04
CA ASN A 131 -11.07 -2.39 2.69
C ASN A 131 -11.10 -2.02 1.20
N ALA A 132 -10.83 -2.95 0.29
CA ALA A 132 -10.88 -2.66 -1.13
C ALA A 132 -12.33 -2.50 -1.58
N GLU A 133 -12.73 -1.26 -1.82
CA GLU A 133 -13.86 -0.98 -2.67
C GLU A 133 -13.49 -1.38 -4.10
N TYR A 134 -14.47 -1.92 -4.84
CA TYR A 134 -14.28 -2.21 -6.25
C TYR A 134 -13.84 -0.95 -6.99
N ARG A 135 -12.73 -1.06 -7.70
CA ARG A 135 -12.24 0.00 -8.56
C ARG A 135 -11.46 -0.56 -9.74
N LYS A 136 -11.45 0.20 -10.81
CA LYS A 136 -10.67 -0.09 -12.01
C LYS A 136 -9.62 0.99 -12.23
N ALA A 137 -8.49 0.59 -12.80
CA ALA A 137 -7.47 1.51 -13.27
C ALA A 137 -7.13 1.16 -14.72
N LYS A 138 -6.95 2.18 -15.53
CA LYS A 138 -6.44 2.04 -16.90
C LYS A 138 -4.93 1.94 -16.85
N ILE A 139 -4.37 1.01 -17.61
CA ILE A 139 -2.92 0.89 -17.86
C ILE A 139 -2.60 1.44 -19.25
N SER A 140 -1.33 1.79 -19.51
CA SER A 140 -0.86 2.24 -20.81
C SER A 140 -0.95 1.13 -21.86
N ASN A 141 -0.95 1.49 -23.12
CA ASN A 141 -0.96 0.50 -24.20
C ASN A 141 0.30 -0.36 -24.14
N GLU A 142 1.45 0.25 -23.86
CA GLU A 142 2.72 -0.43 -23.74
C GLU A 142 2.72 -1.47 -22.59
N THR A 143 2.18 -1.11 -21.43
CA THR A 143 2.05 -2.04 -20.31
C THR A 143 1.03 -3.13 -20.61
N PHE A 144 -0.02 -2.83 -21.39
CA PHE A 144 -0.98 -3.83 -21.83
C PHE A 144 -0.39 -4.82 -22.83
N GLU A 145 0.37 -4.36 -23.80
CA GLU A 145 1.12 -5.23 -24.74
C GLU A 145 2.11 -6.10 -23.97
N PHE A 146 2.79 -5.54 -22.99
CA PHE A 146 3.70 -6.29 -22.13
C PHE A 146 2.97 -7.32 -21.26
N LEU A 147 1.77 -7.02 -20.79
CA LEU A 147 0.88 -7.98 -20.13
C LEU A 147 0.54 -9.17 -21.03
N GLN A 148 0.18 -8.90 -22.30
CA GLN A 148 -0.12 -9.96 -23.28
C GLN A 148 1.12 -10.82 -23.56
N TYR A 149 2.30 -10.19 -23.67
CA TYR A 149 3.57 -10.91 -23.80
C TYR A 149 3.80 -11.84 -22.61
N TYR A 150 3.63 -11.35 -21.37
CA TYR A 150 3.77 -12.14 -20.15
C TYR A 150 2.79 -13.33 -20.12
N LEU A 151 1.53 -13.12 -20.47
CA LEU A 151 0.52 -14.17 -20.52
C LEU A 151 0.86 -15.25 -21.56
N SER A 152 1.45 -14.85 -22.68
CA SER A 152 1.92 -15.77 -23.72
C SER A 152 3.16 -16.55 -23.26
N GLU A 153 4.14 -15.87 -22.66
CA GLU A 153 5.40 -16.46 -22.20
C GLU A 153 5.17 -17.56 -21.14
N TYR A 154 4.25 -17.31 -20.19
CA TYR A 154 3.96 -18.26 -19.11
C TYR A 154 2.65 -19.01 -19.27
N ARG A 155 2.13 -19.13 -20.50
CA ARG A 155 0.86 -19.77 -20.81
C ARG A 155 0.72 -21.16 -20.19
N GLU A 156 1.77 -21.98 -20.25
CA GLU A 156 1.75 -23.34 -19.72
C GLU A 156 1.60 -23.40 -18.21
N LEU A 157 2.14 -22.41 -17.49
CA LEU A 157 2.00 -22.31 -16.03
C LEU A 157 0.68 -21.66 -15.62
N LEU A 158 0.18 -20.72 -16.41
CA LEU A 158 -1.05 -19.97 -16.13
C LEU A 158 -2.33 -20.79 -16.38
N GLN A 159 -2.30 -21.82 -17.23
CA GLN A 159 -3.49 -22.60 -17.58
C GLN A 159 -4.15 -23.35 -16.41
N TYR A 160 -3.42 -23.56 -15.30
CA TYR A 160 -3.91 -24.32 -14.14
C TYR A 160 -4.49 -23.46 -13.02
N GLN A 161 -4.49 -22.16 -13.17
CA GLN A 161 -4.99 -21.24 -12.16
C GLN A 161 -5.31 -19.86 -12.78
N SER A 162 -6.06 -19.03 -12.07
CA SER A 162 -6.54 -17.76 -12.60
C SER A 162 -5.77 -16.51 -12.11
N TYR A 163 -4.88 -16.67 -11.14
CA TYR A 163 -4.09 -15.53 -10.64
C TYR A 163 -3.15 -14.99 -11.70
N LEU A 164 -3.13 -13.66 -11.88
CA LEU A 164 -2.25 -13.02 -12.85
C LEU A 164 -0.77 -13.27 -12.51
N PHE A 165 -0.38 -13.12 -11.25
CA PHE A 165 1.01 -13.26 -10.83
C PHE A 165 1.27 -14.58 -10.15
N ILE A 166 2.20 -15.36 -10.71
CA ILE A 166 2.57 -16.71 -10.29
C ILE A 166 4.07 -16.84 -10.01
N ASN A 167 4.44 -17.88 -9.32
CA ASN A 167 5.83 -18.33 -9.25
C ASN A 167 6.22 -18.95 -10.58
N ILE A 168 7.30 -18.46 -11.20
CA ILE A 168 7.71 -18.88 -12.55
C ILE A 168 8.80 -19.97 -12.54
N SER A 169 9.29 -20.34 -11.35
CA SER A 169 10.36 -21.34 -11.22
C SER A 169 10.34 -22.04 -9.87
N GLY A 170 11.10 -23.12 -9.76
CA GLY A 170 11.24 -23.89 -8.52
C GLY A 170 10.08 -24.84 -8.24
N ARG A 171 10.00 -25.35 -7.01
CA ARG A 171 8.97 -26.32 -6.59
C ARG A 171 7.55 -25.75 -6.58
N THR A 172 7.41 -24.46 -6.55
CA THR A 172 6.13 -23.75 -6.49
C THR A 172 5.79 -23.09 -7.84
N ALA A 173 6.46 -23.46 -8.93
CA ALA A 173 6.14 -22.94 -10.26
C ALA A 173 4.65 -23.16 -10.58
N GLY A 174 3.98 -22.14 -11.11
CA GLY A 174 2.56 -22.11 -11.39
C GLY A 174 1.67 -21.78 -10.19
N GLN A 175 2.17 -21.78 -8.95
CA GLN A 175 1.37 -21.35 -7.79
C GLN A 175 1.29 -19.82 -7.70
N PRO A 176 0.21 -19.29 -7.12
CA PRO A 176 0.04 -17.85 -6.94
C PRO A 176 1.21 -17.20 -6.17
N LEU A 177 1.67 -16.06 -6.65
CA LEU A 177 2.79 -15.33 -6.06
C LEU A 177 2.39 -14.72 -4.71
N ARG A 178 3.21 -14.94 -3.68
CA ARG A 178 2.95 -14.43 -2.32
C ARG A 178 3.61 -13.06 -2.11
N VAL A 179 3.02 -12.29 -1.20
CA VAL A 179 3.54 -10.95 -0.83
C VAL A 179 4.99 -11.01 -0.36
N ASP A 180 5.33 -11.98 0.50
CA ASP A 180 6.71 -12.14 1.01
C ASP A 180 7.72 -12.39 -0.11
N SER A 181 7.34 -13.18 -1.12
CA SER A 181 8.19 -13.46 -2.28
C SER A 181 8.53 -12.18 -3.07
N VAL A 182 7.57 -11.23 -3.14
CA VAL A 182 7.82 -9.93 -3.78
C VAL A 182 8.81 -9.10 -2.96
N TYR A 183 8.66 -9.05 -1.64
CA TYR A 183 9.63 -8.33 -0.80
C TYR A 183 11.03 -8.95 -0.86
N ASP A 184 11.14 -10.28 -0.95
CA ASP A 184 12.42 -10.95 -1.12
C ASP A 184 13.03 -10.69 -2.52
N MET A 185 12.20 -10.62 -3.55
CA MET A 185 12.62 -10.17 -4.88
C MET A 185 13.18 -8.75 -4.83
N LEU A 186 12.46 -7.81 -4.22
CA LEU A 186 12.90 -6.41 -4.10
C LEU A 186 14.18 -6.27 -3.28
N LYS A 187 14.37 -7.05 -2.21
CA LYS A 187 15.64 -7.09 -1.46
C LYS A 187 16.83 -7.60 -2.31
N ARG A 188 16.59 -8.57 -3.19
CA ARG A 188 17.63 -9.04 -4.13
C ARG A 188 17.98 -7.95 -5.15
N MET A 189 16.96 -7.22 -5.65
CA MET A 189 17.16 -6.07 -6.53
C MET A 189 17.96 -4.96 -5.83
N GLU A 190 17.59 -4.60 -4.59
CA GLU A 190 18.31 -3.62 -3.77
C GLU A 190 19.79 -3.98 -3.64
N LYS A 191 20.13 -5.26 -3.38
CA LYS A 191 21.53 -5.72 -3.30
C LYS A 191 22.29 -5.62 -4.63
N LYS A 192 21.58 -5.74 -5.76
CA LYS A 192 22.19 -5.71 -7.09
C LYS A 192 22.38 -4.29 -7.61
N THR A 193 21.43 -3.40 -7.31
CA THR A 193 21.38 -2.05 -7.89
C THR A 193 21.72 -0.95 -6.90
N GLU A 194 21.81 -1.26 -5.61
CA GLU A 194 21.90 -0.32 -4.50
C GLU A 194 20.69 0.63 -4.38
N ILE A 195 19.63 0.38 -5.17
CA ILE A 195 18.41 1.17 -5.18
C ILE A 195 17.34 0.45 -4.36
N LYS A 196 16.85 1.12 -3.32
CA LYS A 196 15.77 0.61 -2.49
C LYS A 196 14.43 1.07 -3.03
N ILE A 197 13.62 0.12 -3.50
CA ILE A 197 12.23 0.34 -3.88
C ILE A 197 11.30 -0.60 -3.10
N THR A 198 10.11 -0.11 -2.77
CA THR A 198 9.05 -0.89 -2.15
C THR A 198 7.73 -0.66 -2.90
N PRO A 199 6.76 -1.58 -2.83
CA PRO A 199 5.44 -1.37 -3.45
C PRO A 199 4.76 -0.08 -2.98
N HIS A 200 5.01 0.32 -1.72
CA HIS A 200 4.47 1.54 -1.18
C HIS A 200 5.09 2.81 -1.79
N MET A 201 6.38 2.78 -2.10
CA MET A 201 7.07 3.87 -2.81
C MET A 201 6.54 4.02 -4.23
N LEU A 202 6.30 2.93 -4.95
CA LEU A 202 5.69 2.93 -6.28
C LEU A 202 4.27 3.52 -6.26
N ARG A 203 3.48 3.14 -5.27
CA ARG A 203 2.13 3.69 -5.09
C ARG A 203 2.17 5.19 -4.75
N ARG A 204 3.15 5.67 -3.98
CA ARG A 204 3.37 7.12 -3.76
C ARG A 204 3.82 7.83 -5.04
N TYR A 205 4.68 7.19 -5.82
CA TYR A 205 5.06 7.68 -7.15
C TYR A 205 3.80 7.90 -8.02
N PHE A 206 2.92 6.91 -8.12
CA PHE A 206 1.65 7.06 -8.84
C PHE A 206 0.88 8.30 -8.39
N ALA A 207 0.67 8.45 -7.08
CA ALA A 207 -0.10 9.57 -6.54
C ALA A 207 0.52 10.93 -6.90
N ASN A 208 1.85 11.06 -6.74
CA ASN A 208 2.56 12.31 -7.04
C ASN A 208 2.57 12.62 -8.54
N MET A 209 2.75 11.61 -9.41
CA MET A 209 2.70 11.79 -10.86
C MET A 209 1.31 12.24 -11.32
N ARG A 210 0.23 11.69 -10.75
CA ARG A 210 -1.15 12.11 -11.08
C ARG A 210 -1.43 13.53 -10.59
N ARG A 211 -0.91 13.89 -9.41
CA ARG A 211 -0.99 15.27 -8.92
C ARG A 211 -0.25 16.25 -9.84
N LYS A 212 1.00 15.95 -10.21
CA LYS A 212 1.78 16.76 -11.15
C LYS A 212 1.10 16.89 -12.52
N ALA A 213 0.34 15.88 -12.92
CA ALA A 213 -0.48 15.90 -14.16
C ALA A 213 -1.83 16.64 -13.98
N GLY A 214 -2.05 17.33 -12.85
CA GLY A 214 -3.25 18.14 -12.62
C GLY A 214 -4.49 17.38 -12.20
N TRP A 215 -4.36 16.12 -11.76
CA TRP A 215 -5.54 15.39 -11.25
C TRP A 215 -6.03 16.01 -9.94
N ARG A 216 -7.36 16.17 -9.83
CA ARG A 216 -7.98 16.59 -8.56
C ARG A 216 -7.76 15.55 -7.48
N LEU A 217 -7.63 15.99 -6.23
CA LEU A 217 -7.34 15.13 -5.07
C LEU A 217 -8.36 14.00 -4.88
N GLU A 218 -9.63 14.27 -5.19
CA GLU A 218 -10.72 13.29 -5.08
C GLU A 218 -10.54 12.14 -6.10
N LEU A 219 -10.03 12.44 -7.31
CA LEU A 219 -9.72 11.42 -8.31
C LEU A 219 -8.55 10.54 -7.85
N ILE A 220 -7.50 11.16 -7.29
CA ILE A 220 -6.36 10.43 -6.74
C ILE A 220 -6.81 9.58 -5.54
N GLN A 221 -7.62 10.13 -4.64
CA GLN A 221 -8.22 9.42 -3.51
C GLN A 221 -8.98 8.17 -3.97
N LYS A 222 -9.86 8.32 -4.96
CA LYS A 222 -10.66 7.24 -5.54
C LYS A 222 -9.77 6.19 -6.20
N ALA A 223 -8.78 6.60 -7.00
CA ALA A 223 -7.83 5.69 -7.65
C ALA A 223 -7.04 4.87 -6.64
N LEU A 224 -6.60 5.48 -5.54
CA LEU A 224 -5.90 4.81 -4.47
C LEU A 224 -6.83 3.98 -3.56
N GLY A 225 -8.14 4.19 -3.57
CA GLY A 225 -9.09 3.56 -2.63
C GLY A 225 -8.82 3.98 -1.19
N HIS A 226 -8.63 5.27 -0.95
CA HIS A 226 -8.52 5.82 0.40
C HIS A 226 -9.88 6.28 0.89
N LYS A 227 -10.31 5.81 2.06
CA LYS A 227 -11.59 6.23 2.68
C LYS A 227 -11.60 7.70 3.07
N HIS A 228 -10.45 8.24 3.49
CA HIS A 228 -10.30 9.60 3.97
C HIS A 228 -9.31 10.37 3.10
N LEU A 229 -9.66 11.62 2.75
CA LEU A 229 -8.83 12.50 1.92
C LEU A 229 -7.49 12.80 2.59
N GLU A 230 -7.47 12.93 3.93
CA GLU A 230 -6.25 13.12 4.71
C GLU A 230 -5.19 12.02 4.46
N THR A 231 -5.64 10.78 4.21
CA THR A 231 -4.73 9.68 3.86
C THR A 231 -4.07 9.95 2.51
N THR A 232 -4.82 10.52 1.56
CA THR A 232 -4.28 10.88 0.24
C THR A 232 -3.29 12.02 0.36
N ILE A 233 -3.62 13.07 1.10
CA ILE A 233 -2.74 14.23 1.33
C ILE A 233 -1.39 13.79 1.91
N LYS A 234 -1.37 12.85 2.86
CA LYS A 234 -0.13 12.28 3.43
C LYS A 234 0.75 11.54 2.42
N TYR A 235 0.19 11.16 1.28
CA TYR A 235 0.93 10.51 0.17
C TYR A 235 1.57 11.51 -0.77
N LEU A 236 1.08 12.75 -0.77
CA LEU A 236 1.54 13.78 -1.67
C LEU A 236 2.65 14.60 -1.00
N ASP A 237 3.72 14.80 -1.72
CA ASP A 237 4.79 15.71 -1.31
C ASP A 237 4.46 17.10 -1.88
N ILE A 238 3.70 17.88 -1.10
CA ILE A 238 3.36 19.26 -1.43
C ILE A 238 4.47 20.13 -0.82
N VAL A 239 5.15 20.90 -1.64
CA VAL A 239 6.18 21.86 -1.23
C VAL A 239 5.67 23.28 -1.36
N ASP A 240 6.16 24.17 -0.51
CA ASP A 240 5.73 25.57 -0.48
C ASP A 240 6.00 26.29 -1.80
N ASP A 241 7.08 25.94 -2.51
CA ASP A 241 7.41 26.48 -3.83
C ASP A 241 6.32 26.23 -4.87
N GLU A 242 5.63 25.09 -4.81
CA GLU A 242 4.51 24.81 -5.71
C GLU A 242 3.31 25.70 -5.40
N LEU A 243 3.08 26.03 -4.13
CA LEU A 243 2.01 26.94 -3.74
C LEU A 243 2.30 28.37 -4.27
N ILE A 244 3.55 28.80 -4.18
CA ILE A 244 4.00 30.11 -4.70
C ILE A 244 3.83 30.15 -6.22
N ALA A 245 4.33 29.12 -6.94
CA ALA A 245 4.22 29.03 -8.39
C ALA A 245 2.75 29.03 -8.87
N ALA A 246 1.89 28.23 -8.21
CA ALA A 246 0.47 28.19 -8.52
C ALA A 246 -0.23 29.53 -8.26
N SER A 247 0.19 30.26 -7.22
CA SER A 247 -0.34 31.59 -6.92
C SER A 247 0.10 32.61 -7.97
N GLN A 248 1.34 32.56 -8.41
CA GLN A 248 1.84 33.42 -9.48
C GLN A 248 1.08 33.17 -10.79
N GLU A 249 0.97 31.89 -11.21
CA GLU A 249 0.21 31.51 -12.40
C GLU A 249 -1.26 31.99 -12.34
N PHE A 250 -1.88 31.87 -11.15
CA PHE A 250 -3.23 32.37 -10.96
C PHE A 250 -3.34 33.88 -11.17
N TYR A 251 -2.43 34.67 -10.59
CA TYR A 251 -2.48 36.13 -10.72
C TYR A 251 -2.04 36.60 -12.13
N GLU A 252 -1.15 35.89 -12.81
CA GLU A 252 -0.85 36.16 -14.20
C GLU A 252 -2.06 35.97 -15.13
N LYS A 253 -2.83 34.91 -14.92
CA LYS A 253 -4.05 34.62 -15.68
C LYS A 253 -5.22 35.53 -15.34
N HIS A 254 -5.27 36.02 -14.12
CA HIS A 254 -6.38 36.78 -13.58
C HIS A 254 -5.89 38.17 -13.10
N ALA A 255 -5.05 38.82 -13.90
CA ALA A 255 -4.56 40.15 -13.57
C ALA A 255 -5.71 41.12 -13.23
N ALA A 256 -5.50 41.93 -12.21
CA ALA A 256 -6.48 42.92 -11.75
C ALA A 256 -7.86 42.37 -11.30
N ILE A 257 -7.95 41.08 -10.94
CA ILE A 257 -9.22 40.45 -10.52
C ILE A 257 -9.92 41.22 -9.36
N TYR A 258 -9.14 41.83 -8.47
CA TYR A 258 -9.66 42.60 -7.33
C TYR A 258 -9.65 44.11 -7.55
N ARG A 259 -9.22 44.59 -8.74
CA ARG A 259 -9.10 46.05 -9.06
C ARG A 259 -8.46 46.85 -7.97
N ALA A 260 -7.43 46.31 -7.31
CA ALA A 260 -6.78 47.00 -6.19
C ALA A 260 -6.17 48.34 -6.60
N GLU A 261 -5.88 48.56 -7.88
CA GLU A 261 -5.43 49.83 -8.45
C GLU A 261 -6.46 50.96 -8.26
N GLU A 262 -7.75 50.60 -8.20
CA GLU A 262 -8.84 51.59 -7.97
C GLU A 262 -8.95 52.01 -6.49
N LEU A 263 -8.20 51.35 -5.59
CA LEU A 263 -8.16 51.63 -4.15
C LEU A 263 -7.00 52.54 -3.74
N LEU A 264 -6.03 52.77 -4.63
CA LEU A 264 -4.85 53.58 -4.44
C LEU A 264 -5.10 55.00 -4.97
#